data_a15549f828d61db6100e99e4f596e65c
#
_entry.id   a15549f828d61db6100e99e4f596e65c
#
_cell.length_a   1.000
_cell.length_b   1.000
_cell.length_c   1.000
_cell.angle_alpha   90.00
_cell.angle_beta   90.00
_cell.angle_gamma   90.00
#
_symmetry.space_group_name_H-M   'P 1'
#
loop_
_entity.id
_entity.type
_entity.pdbx_description
1 polymer ?
#
loop_
_entity_poly.entity_id
_entity_poly.type
_entity_poly.pdbx_seq_one_letter_code
_entity_poly.pdbx_strand_id
1 'polypeptide(L)'
;MGNNLGIRHLALKVKNFDQCFVFYTEILGMSIDWKPDDNNVYLTNGSDNLALHYDSNVSCNSADSRLDHFGIFVKNKDDIDTYLKHMKDNQVKIHIEKKVHRD
;
A
#
# COMPACT_ATOMS: atom_id res chain seq x y z
N MET A 1 -9.77 -24.93 13.28
CA MET A 1 -8.90 -23.87 13.76
C MET A 1 -7.51 -24.07 13.23
N GLY A 2 -6.82 -23.00 12.87
CA GLY A 2 -5.48 -23.08 12.30
C GLY A 2 -5.44 -23.27 10.78
N ASN A 3 -6.59 -23.35 10.11
CA ASN A 3 -6.63 -23.45 8.64
C ASN A 3 -6.73 -22.09 7.97
N ASN A 4 -6.91 -21.03 8.74
CA ASN A 4 -6.91 -19.66 8.24
C ASN A 4 -5.45 -19.17 8.21
N LEU A 5 -4.99 -18.76 7.04
CA LEU A 5 -3.59 -18.34 6.83
C LEU A 5 -3.41 -16.82 6.91
N GLY A 6 -4.44 -16.10 7.30
CA GLY A 6 -4.36 -14.66 7.49
C GLY A 6 -4.90 -13.86 6.31
N ILE A 7 -4.68 -12.56 6.39
CA ILE A 7 -5.11 -11.62 5.35
C ILE A 7 -4.10 -11.65 4.21
N ARG A 8 -4.57 -11.94 2.99
CA ARG A 8 -3.73 -11.99 1.82
C ARG A 8 -4.11 -10.96 0.77
N HIS A 9 -5.37 -10.57 0.72
CA HIS A 9 -5.91 -9.68 -0.30
C HIS A 9 -6.57 -8.47 0.34
N LEU A 10 -6.24 -7.28 -0.19
CA LEU A 10 -6.86 -6.02 0.20
C LEU A 10 -7.20 -5.27 -1.07
N ALA A 11 -8.39 -4.68 -1.15
CA ALA A 11 -8.81 -3.87 -2.28
C ALA A 11 -9.13 -2.45 -1.81
N LEU A 12 -8.59 -1.46 -2.51
CA LEU A 12 -8.78 -0.05 -2.23
C LEU A 12 -9.42 0.64 -3.43
N LYS A 13 -10.41 1.47 -3.16
CA LYS A 13 -10.91 2.43 -4.14
C LYS A 13 -10.12 3.71 -4.00
N VAL A 14 -9.55 4.21 -5.09
CA VAL A 14 -8.69 5.39 -5.06
C VAL A 14 -9.11 6.37 -6.15
N LYS A 15 -9.04 7.66 -5.83
CA LYS A 15 -9.31 8.73 -6.79
C LYS A 15 -8.07 9.10 -7.58
N ASN A 16 -6.90 9.04 -6.95
CA ASN A 16 -5.60 9.33 -7.53
C ASN A 16 -4.89 8.06 -7.97
N PHE A 17 -5.53 7.32 -8.87
CA PHE A 17 -5.08 5.99 -9.29
C PHE A 17 -3.63 5.97 -9.78
N ASP A 18 -3.25 6.89 -10.67
CA ASP A 18 -1.91 6.88 -11.25
C ASP A 18 -0.83 7.14 -10.20
N GLN A 19 -1.09 8.07 -9.27
CA GLN A 19 -0.16 8.33 -8.17
C GLN A 19 -0.03 7.12 -7.25
N CYS A 20 -1.12 6.46 -6.93
CA CYS A 20 -1.09 5.24 -6.11
C CYS A 20 -0.36 4.12 -6.83
N PHE A 21 -0.60 3.95 -8.12
CA PHE A 21 0.08 2.94 -8.93
C PHE A 21 1.60 3.14 -8.90
N VAL A 22 2.05 4.37 -9.11
CA VAL A 22 3.49 4.71 -9.05
C VAL A 22 4.04 4.48 -7.64
N PHE A 23 3.32 4.89 -6.62
CA PHE A 23 3.76 4.71 -5.24
C PHE A 23 3.99 3.24 -4.91
N TYR A 24 3.01 2.38 -5.19
CA TYR A 24 3.12 0.98 -4.83
C TYR A 24 4.11 0.20 -5.71
N THR A 25 4.23 0.55 -6.99
CA THR A 25 5.13 -0.17 -7.91
C THR A 25 6.56 0.38 -7.86
N GLU A 26 6.74 1.68 -8.02
CA GLU A 26 8.07 2.27 -8.15
C GLU A 26 8.71 2.58 -6.81
N ILE A 27 7.93 3.03 -5.82
CA ILE A 27 8.49 3.41 -4.52
C ILE A 27 8.53 2.22 -3.58
N LEU A 28 7.45 1.45 -3.48
CA LEU A 28 7.42 0.26 -2.61
C LEU A 28 7.88 -1.02 -3.29
N GLY A 29 8.04 -1.01 -4.62
CA GLY A 29 8.62 -2.14 -5.33
C GLY A 29 7.69 -3.32 -5.57
N MET A 30 6.36 -3.13 -5.48
CA MET A 30 5.42 -4.21 -5.77
C MET A 30 5.38 -4.51 -7.27
N SER A 31 5.17 -5.76 -7.60
CA SER A 31 5.04 -6.22 -8.98
C SER A 31 3.58 -6.22 -9.42
N ILE A 32 3.35 -6.04 -10.72
CA ILE A 32 2.01 -6.15 -11.29
C ILE A 32 1.68 -7.64 -11.41
N ASP A 33 0.61 -8.06 -10.74
CA ASP A 33 0.05 -9.40 -10.88
C ASP A 33 -0.91 -9.46 -12.07
N TRP A 34 -1.79 -8.46 -12.16
CA TRP A 34 -2.74 -8.36 -13.26
C TRP A 34 -3.24 -6.91 -13.39
N LYS A 35 -3.25 -6.39 -14.63
CA LYS A 35 -3.77 -5.06 -14.92
C LYS A 35 -4.74 -5.16 -16.10
N PRO A 36 -6.04 -5.41 -15.83
CA PRO A 36 -7.02 -5.62 -16.89
C PRO A 36 -7.31 -4.38 -17.73
N ASP A 37 -7.17 -3.17 -17.15
CA ASP A 37 -7.46 -1.90 -17.82
C ASP A 37 -6.76 -0.75 -17.11
N ASP A 38 -7.04 0.49 -17.53
CA ASP A 38 -6.40 1.68 -16.97
C ASP A 38 -6.94 2.09 -15.59
N ASN A 39 -8.04 1.49 -15.15
CA ASN A 39 -8.72 1.84 -13.91
C ASN A 39 -8.59 0.79 -12.81
N ASN A 40 -7.97 -0.33 -13.11
CA ASN A 40 -7.88 -1.46 -12.17
C ASN A 40 -6.51 -2.12 -12.29
N VAL A 41 -5.91 -2.42 -11.15
CA VAL A 41 -4.65 -3.16 -11.09
C VAL A 41 -4.59 -4.02 -9.84
N TYR A 42 -3.95 -5.16 -9.97
CA TYR A 42 -3.67 -6.09 -8.87
C TYR A 42 -2.16 -6.20 -8.72
N LEU A 43 -1.66 -5.85 -7.54
CA LEU A 43 -0.23 -5.78 -7.24
C LEU A 43 0.13 -6.84 -6.21
N THR A 44 1.40 -7.26 -6.21
CA THR A 44 1.85 -8.31 -5.29
C THR A 44 3.31 -8.13 -4.90
N ASN A 45 3.65 -8.59 -3.68
CA ASN A 45 5.02 -8.81 -3.24
C ASN A 45 5.42 -10.30 -3.30
N GLY A 46 4.55 -11.13 -3.90
CA GLY A 46 4.80 -12.56 -4.04
C GLY A 46 3.70 -13.43 -3.45
N SER A 47 3.33 -13.20 -2.19
CA SER A 47 2.33 -14.01 -1.50
C SER A 47 1.13 -13.21 -1.00
N ASP A 48 1.05 -11.94 -1.35
CA ASP A 48 -0.06 -11.04 -1.05
C ASP A 48 -0.73 -10.54 -2.33
N ASN A 49 -1.77 -9.73 -2.18
CA ASN A 49 -2.43 -9.09 -3.31
C ASN A 49 -3.06 -7.78 -2.85
N LEU A 50 -2.68 -6.70 -3.50
CA LEU A 50 -3.28 -5.38 -3.29
C LEU A 50 -3.96 -4.93 -4.57
N ALA A 51 -5.26 -4.78 -4.54
CA ALA A 51 -6.04 -4.29 -5.67
C ALA A 51 -6.27 -2.78 -5.53
N LEU A 52 -6.05 -2.05 -6.60
CA LEU A 52 -6.38 -0.64 -6.71
C LEU A 52 -7.47 -0.49 -7.77
N HIS A 53 -8.57 0.17 -7.40
CA HIS A 53 -9.68 0.44 -8.29
C HIS A 53 -9.93 1.94 -8.34
N TYR A 54 -9.90 2.52 -9.53
CA TYR A 54 -10.23 3.93 -9.68
C TYR A 54 -11.71 4.18 -9.38
N ASP A 55 -11.98 5.17 -8.54
CA ASP A 55 -13.35 5.61 -8.25
C ASP A 55 -13.31 7.13 -8.02
N SER A 56 -13.94 7.87 -8.92
CA SER A 56 -13.96 9.35 -8.84
C SER A 56 -14.77 9.87 -7.65
N ASN A 57 -15.62 9.04 -7.06
CA ASN A 57 -16.49 9.42 -5.96
C ASN A 57 -15.90 9.14 -4.58
N VAL A 58 -14.70 8.59 -4.51
CA VAL A 58 -14.04 8.31 -3.23
C VAL A 58 -13.69 9.62 -2.54
N SER A 59 -14.08 9.72 -1.27
CA SER A 59 -13.71 10.84 -0.42
C SER A 59 -12.24 10.76 -0.03
N CYS A 60 -11.55 11.91 -0.07
CA CYS A 60 -10.20 12.02 0.49
C CYS A 60 -10.23 12.29 1.99
N ASN A 61 -11.40 12.37 2.59
CA ASN A 61 -11.55 12.58 4.03
C ASN A 61 -11.50 11.25 4.76
N SER A 62 -10.41 11.00 5.48
CA SER A 62 -10.20 9.76 6.22
C SER A 62 -11.26 9.51 7.30
N ALA A 63 -11.95 10.56 7.78
CA ALA A 63 -12.99 10.41 8.78
C ALA A 63 -14.19 9.60 8.28
N ASP A 64 -14.42 9.56 6.98
CA ASP A 64 -15.51 8.82 6.36
C ASP A 64 -15.16 7.37 6.04
N SER A 65 -13.92 6.97 6.21
CA SER A 65 -13.44 5.64 5.86
C SER A 65 -13.58 4.67 7.03
N ARG A 66 -14.04 3.47 6.74
CA ARG A 66 -14.02 2.36 7.70
C ARG A 66 -12.64 1.74 7.82
N LEU A 67 -11.82 1.91 6.78
CA LEU A 67 -10.43 1.50 6.82
C LEU A 67 -9.64 2.60 7.52
N ASP A 68 -9.13 2.29 8.71
CA ASP A 68 -8.31 3.24 9.45
C ASP A 68 -6.90 3.28 8.88
N HIS A 69 -6.25 2.16 8.81
CA HIS A 69 -4.93 2.01 8.19
C HIS A 69 -4.60 0.54 7.95
N PHE A 70 -3.56 0.30 7.19
CA PHE A 70 -2.96 -1.01 7.06
C PHE A 70 -1.44 -0.84 7.00
N GLY A 71 -0.73 -1.94 7.20
CA GLY A 71 0.73 -1.91 7.24
C GLY A 71 1.36 -2.91 6.30
N ILE A 72 2.51 -2.53 5.78
CA ILE A 72 3.39 -3.41 5.02
C ILE A 72 4.62 -3.62 5.90
N PHE A 73 4.99 -4.87 6.12
CA PHE A 73 6.19 -5.15 6.90
C PHE A 73 7.38 -5.44 6.02
N VAL A 74 8.55 -5.17 6.55
CA VAL A 74 9.82 -5.36 5.86
C VAL A 74 10.62 -6.46 6.54
N LYS A 75 11.60 -6.99 5.83
CA LYS A 75 12.36 -8.15 6.30
C LYS A 75 13.19 -7.85 7.54
N ASN A 76 13.84 -6.69 7.58
CA ASN A 76 14.73 -6.30 8.67
C ASN A 76 14.41 -4.90 9.17
N LYS A 77 14.75 -4.61 10.43
CA LYS A 77 14.56 -3.27 11.00
C LYS A 77 15.24 -2.18 10.19
N ASP A 78 16.45 -2.45 9.69
CA ASP A 78 17.21 -1.48 8.93
C ASP A 78 16.56 -1.12 7.61
N ASP A 79 15.70 -1.98 7.08
CA ASP A 79 14.95 -1.71 5.85
C ASP A 79 13.98 -0.55 6.03
N ILE A 80 13.49 -0.31 7.25
CA ILE A 80 12.62 0.83 7.55
C ILE A 80 13.32 2.14 7.23
N ASP A 81 14.58 2.28 7.65
CA ASP A 81 15.37 3.50 7.37
C ASP A 81 15.59 3.67 5.87
N THR A 82 15.88 2.58 5.18
CA THR A 82 16.07 2.59 3.73
C THR A 82 14.82 3.06 3.01
N TYR A 83 13.65 2.52 3.38
CA TYR A 83 12.39 2.93 2.78
C TYR A 83 12.00 4.37 3.14
N LEU A 84 12.25 4.80 4.38
CA LEU A 84 11.99 6.19 4.78
C LEU A 84 12.81 7.16 3.92
N LYS A 85 14.11 6.89 3.73
CA LYS A 85 14.96 7.71 2.89
C LYS A 85 14.45 7.73 1.45
N HIS A 86 14.10 6.58 0.90
CA HIS A 86 13.59 6.45 -0.46
C HIS A 86 12.29 7.24 -0.64
N MET A 87 11.40 7.17 0.32
CA MET A 87 10.15 7.93 0.30
C MET A 87 10.41 9.43 0.34
N LYS A 88 11.31 9.90 1.22
CA LYS A 88 11.66 11.31 1.32
C LYS A 88 12.31 11.81 0.03
N ASP A 89 13.18 11.01 -0.57
CA ASP A 89 13.84 11.35 -1.84
C ASP A 89 12.83 11.45 -3.00
N ASN A 90 11.67 10.80 -2.88
CA ASN A 90 10.59 10.82 -3.88
C ASN A 90 9.42 11.71 -3.47
N GLN A 91 9.62 12.63 -2.51
CA GLN A 91 8.63 13.60 -2.05
C GLN A 91 7.36 12.96 -1.48
N VAL A 92 7.44 11.78 -0.91
CA VAL A 92 6.33 11.16 -0.20
C VAL A 92 6.22 11.80 1.18
N LYS A 93 5.01 12.23 1.53
CA LYS A 93 4.76 12.85 2.84
C LYS A 93 4.83 11.79 3.93
N ILE A 94 5.68 12.03 4.92
CA ILE A 94 5.78 11.18 6.11
C ILE A 94 4.92 11.81 7.20
N HIS A 95 3.84 11.13 7.57
CA HIS A 95 2.88 11.66 8.54
C HIS A 95 3.38 11.52 9.98
N ILE A 96 3.91 10.33 10.32
CA ILE A 96 4.50 10.06 11.64
C ILE A 96 5.83 9.36 11.39
N GLU A 97 6.91 9.89 11.98
CA GLU A 97 8.22 9.27 11.88
C GLU A 97 8.24 7.93 12.60
N LYS A 98 9.25 7.11 12.27
CA LYS A 98 9.35 5.75 12.80
C LYS A 98 9.40 5.75 14.32
N LYS A 99 8.79 4.75 14.89
CA LYS A 99 8.88 4.46 16.32
C LYS A 99 8.73 2.95 16.51
N VAL A 100 9.18 2.46 17.66
CA VAL A 100 9.06 1.04 17.98
C VAL A 100 7.65 0.76 18.51
N HIS A 101 6.99 -0.20 17.90
CA HIS A 101 5.68 -0.69 18.36
C HIS A 101 5.86 -2.04 19.08
N ARG A 102 4.87 -2.39 19.87
CA ARG A 102 4.92 -3.64 20.64
C ARG A 102 4.73 -4.88 19.76
N ASP A 103 3.98 -4.73 18.72
CA ASP A 103 3.74 -5.79 17.76
C ASP A 103 4.70 -5.66 16.58
#